data_d3b922e4a1b7742292852ad6ea2fea9c
#
_entry.id   d3b922e4a1b7742292852ad6ea2fea9c
#
_cell.length_a   1.000
_cell.length_b   1.000
_cell.length_c   1.000
_cell.angle_alpha   90.00
_cell.angle_beta   90.00
_cell.angle_gamma   90.00
#
_symmetry.space_group_name_H-M   'P 1'
#
loop_
_entity.id
_entity.type
_entity.pdbx_description
1 polymer ?
#
loop_
_entity_poly.entity_id
_entity_poly.type
_entity_poly.pdbx_seq_one_letter_code
_entity_poly.pdbx_strand_id
1 'polypeptide(L)'
;MREWKIIDSTLREGEQFEKANFSTQDKVEIAKALDEFGIEYIEVTTPVASPQSRKDAEVLASLGLKAKVVTHIQCRLDAAKVAVETGVQGIDLLFGTSKYLRAAHGRDIPRIIEEAKEVIAYIREAAPHVEVRFSAEDTFRSEEQDLLAVYEAVAPYVDRVGLADTVGVATPRQVYALVREVRRVVGPRVDIEFHGHNDTGCAIANAYEAIEAGATHVDTTILGIGERNGITPLGGFLARMYTLQPEYVRRKYKLEMLPELDRMVARMVGVEIPFNN
;
A
#
# COMPACT_ATOMS: atom_id res chain seq x y z
N MET A 1 13.72 8.51 15.78
CA MET A 1 13.02 8.05 14.58
C MET A 1 11.57 8.47 14.70
N ARG A 2 10.90 8.85 13.60
CA ARG A 2 9.50 9.27 13.62
C ARG A 2 8.57 8.06 13.83
N GLU A 3 7.33 8.31 14.22
CA GLU A 3 6.29 7.28 14.20
C GLU A 3 5.98 6.88 12.76
N TRP A 4 5.71 5.61 12.56
CA TRP A 4 5.36 5.01 11.29
C TRP A 4 4.17 4.06 11.45
N LYS A 5 3.53 3.68 10.35
CA LYS A 5 2.37 2.82 10.32
C LYS A 5 2.54 1.74 9.25
N ILE A 6 1.80 0.67 9.41
CA ILE A 6 1.74 -0.43 8.45
C ILE A 6 0.41 -0.41 7.72
N ILE A 7 0.48 -0.59 6.41
CA ILE A 7 -0.64 -0.96 5.57
C ILE A 7 -0.43 -2.44 5.24
N ASP A 8 -1.30 -3.30 5.73
CA ASP A 8 -1.23 -4.70 5.34
C ASP A 8 -2.03 -4.93 4.07
N SER A 9 -1.36 -5.37 3.03
CA SER A 9 -1.90 -5.65 1.70
C SER A 9 -2.10 -7.15 1.44
N THR A 10 -2.17 -7.99 2.48
CA THR A 10 -2.43 -9.43 2.30
C THR A 10 -3.72 -9.69 1.51
N LEU A 11 -4.74 -8.84 1.73
CA LEU A 11 -6.04 -8.93 1.06
C LEU A 11 -6.12 -8.15 -0.27
N ARG A 12 -5.00 -7.66 -0.77
CA ARG A 12 -4.87 -7.06 -2.10
C ARG A 12 -3.68 -7.63 -2.85
N GLU A 13 -2.45 -7.29 -2.45
CA GLU A 13 -1.21 -7.78 -3.06
C GLU A 13 -1.06 -9.28 -2.84
N GLY A 14 -1.37 -9.74 -1.63
CA GLY A 14 -1.33 -11.17 -1.30
C GLY A 14 -2.28 -12.01 -2.14
N GLU A 15 -3.40 -11.45 -2.63
CA GLU A 15 -4.32 -12.15 -3.56
C GLU A 15 -3.72 -12.37 -4.96
N GLN A 16 -2.63 -11.68 -5.31
CA GLN A 16 -1.91 -11.89 -6.57
C GLN A 16 -0.89 -13.02 -6.49
N PHE A 17 -0.68 -13.58 -5.31
CA PHE A 17 0.12 -14.79 -5.16
C PHE A 17 -0.59 -15.98 -5.85
N GLU A 18 0.14 -16.76 -6.64
CA GLU A 18 -0.42 -17.81 -7.52
C GLU A 18 -1.31 -18.85 -6.81
N LYS A 19 -1.07 -19.09 -5.51
CA LYS A 19 -1.83 -20.04 -4.70
C LYS A 19 -2.88 -19.38 -3.82
N ALA A 20 -2.98 -18.05 -3.81
CA ALA A 20 -3.98 -17.35 -3.04
C ALA A 20 -5.36 -17.49 -3.69
N ASN A 21 -6.32 -17.95 -2.91
CA ASN A 21 -7.72 -18.02 -3.31
C ASN A 21 -8.60 -17.84 -2.07
N PHE A 22 -8.57 -16.62 -1.53
CA PHE A 22 -9.30 -16.31 -0.30
C PHE A 22 -10.79 -16.17 -0.55
N SER A 23 -11.60 -16.97 0.16
CA SER A 23 -13.04 -16.73 0.25
C SER A 23 -13.33 -15.44 1.03
N THR A 24 -14.54 -14.90 0.92
CA THR A 24 -14.97 -13.76 1.76
C THR A 24 -14.77 -14.05 3.25
N GLN A 25 -15.01 -15.30 3.69
CA GLN A 25 -14.83 -15.71 5.07
C GLN A 25 -13.36 -15.69 5.49
N ASP A 26 -12.45 -16.17 4.65
CA ASP A 26 -11.00 -16.10 4.89
C ASP A 26 -10.54 -14.64 5.02
N LYS A 27 -11.03 -13.76 4.14
CA LYS A 27 -10.73 -12.32 4.19
C LYS A 27 -11.21 -11.67 5.49
N VAL A 28 -12.39 -12.02 5.96
CA VAL A 28 -12.92 -11.55 7.25
C VAL A 28 -12.08 -12.05 8.42
N GLU A 29 -11.62 -13.31 8.38
CA GLU A 29 -10.77 -13.89 9.41
C GLU A 29 -9.41 -13.17 9.44
N ILE A 30 -8.76 -13.01 8.29
CA ILE A 30 -7.48 -12.28 8.16
C ILE A 30 -7.63 -10.84 8.64
N ALA A 31 -8.67 -10.12 8.20
CA ALA A 31 -8.88 -8.72 8.56
C ALA A 31 -9.06 -8.53 10.07
N LYS A 32 -9.83 -9.40 10.73
CA LYS A 32 -10.03 -9.36 12.19
C LYS A 32 -8.73 -9.68 12.95
N ALA A 33 -7.96 -10.65 12.47
CA ALA A 33 -6.69 -11.00 13.09
C ALA A 33 -5.65 -9.88 12.94
N LEU A 34 -5.58 -9.22 11.79
CA LEU A 34 -4.74 -8.04 11.56
C LEU A 34 -5.16 -6.84 12.44
N ASP A 35 -6.45 -6.59 12.57
CA ASP A 35 -6.99 -5.54 13.46
C ASP A 35 -6.64 -5.82 14.92
N GLU A 36 -6.80 -7.08 15.37
CA GLU A 36 -6.41 -7.48 16.72
C GLU A 36 -4.91 -7.39 16.94
N PHE A 37 -4.08 -7.74 15.95
CA PHE A 37 -2.62 -7.61 15.98
C PHE A 37 -2.18 -6.16 16.15
N GLY A 38 -2.95 -5.19 15.63
CA GLY A 38 -2.70 -3.76 15.76
C GLY A 38 -2.30 -3.05 14.47
N ILE A 39 -2.56 -3.65 13.30
CA ILE A 39 -2.36 -3.01 11.99
C ILE A 39 -3.28 -1.79 11.87
N GLU A 40 -2.77 -0.72 11.26
CA GLU A 40 -3.54 0.52 11.11
C GLU A 40 -4.37 0.59 9.84
N TYR A 41 -3.91 -0.07 8.79
CA TYR A 41 -4.59 -0.07 7.50
C TYR A 41 -4.61 -1.47 6.91
N ILE A 42 -5.75 -1.90 6.42
CA ILE A 42 -5.93 -3.16 5.69
C ILE A 42 -6.36 -2.81 4.27
N GLU A 43 -5.48 -3.08 3.32
CA GLU A 43 -5.75 -2.84 1.91
C GLU A 43 -6.45 -4.05 1.28
N VAL A 44 -7.55 -3.79 0.58
CA VAL A 44 -8.36 -4.83 -0.09
C VAL A 44 -8.35 -4.64 -1.60
N THR A 45 -8.53 -5.74 -2.32
CA THR A 45 -8.57 -5.75 -3.79
C THR A 45 -9.58 -4.74 -4.33
N THR A 46 -9.21 -4.10 -5.42
CA THR A 46 -10.02 -3.06 -6.07
C THR A 46 -11.45 -3.54 -6.34
N PRO A 47 -12.47 -2.77 -5.95
CA PRO A 47 -13.87 -3.17 -6.09
C PRO A 47 -14.36 -3.19 -7.54
N VAL A 48 -13.56 -2.67 -8.48
CA VAL A 48 -13.89 -2.70 -9.92
C VAL A 48 -13.38 -3.96 -10.62
N ALA A 49 -12.59 -4.82 -9.94
CA ALA A 49 -12.06 -6.03 -10.55
C ALA A 49 -13.16 -7.06 -10.86
N SER A 50 -14.16 -7.19 -9.96
CA SER A 50 -15.28 -8.12 -10.12
C SER A 50 -16.45 -7.77 -9.19
N PRO A 51 -17.67 -8.30 -9.44
CA PRO A 51 -18.77 -8.19 -8.47
C PRO A 51 -18.43 -8.77 -7.08
N GLN A 52 -17.57 -9.82 -7.04
CA GLN A 52 -17.15 -10.43 -5.80
C GLN A 52 -16.18 -9.52 -5.02
N SER A 53 -15.20 -8.90 -5.68
CA SER A 53 -14.27 -7.98 -5.02
C SER A 53 -14.99 -6.74 -4.48
N ARG A 54 -16.02 -6.24 -5.18
CA ARG A 54 -16.89 -5.18 -4.66
C ARG A 54 -17.60 -5.62 -3.38
N LYS A 55 -18.24 -6.78 -3.41
CA LYS A 55 -18.92 -7.35 -2.23
C LYS A 55 -17.96 -7.56 -1.06
N ASP A 56 -16.76 -8.06 -1.31
CA ASP A 56 -15.74 -8.25 -0.28
C ASP A 56 -15.34 -6.92 0.35
N ALA A 57 -15.11 -5.88 -0.46
CA ALA A 57 -14.80 -4.54 0.04
C ALA A 57 -15.94 -3.98 0.92
N GLU A 58 -17.21 -4.10 0.50
CA GLU A 58 -18.39 -3.70 1.28
C GLU A 58 -18.47 -4.45 2.62
N VAL A 59 -18.29 -5.78 2.62
CA VAL A 59 -18.29 -6.61 3.83
C VAL A 59 -17.19 -6.17 4.79
N LEU A 60 -15.94 -6.06 4.29
CA LEU A 60 -14.78 -5.72 5.11
C LEU A 60 -14.88 -4.30 5.68
N ALA A 61 -15.34 -3.33 4.90
CA ALA A 61 -15.55 -1.95 5.34
C ALA A 61 -16.61 -1.85 6.45
N SER A 62 -17.59 -2.79 6.47
CA SER A 62 -18.69 -2.81 7.46
C SER A 62 -18.35 -3.52 8.77
N LEU A 63 -17.16 -4.14 8.91
CA LEU A 63 -16.81 -4.94 10.09
C LEU A 63 -16.63 -4.13 11.39
N GLY A 64 -16.52 -2.81 11.31
CA GLY A 64 -16.28 -1.96 12.49
C GLY A 64 -14.90 -2.15 13.11
N LEU A 65 -13.89 -2.45 12.29
CA LEU A 65 -12.51 -2.59 12.72
C LEU A 65 -11.93 -1.26 13.21
N LYS A 66 -10.89 -1.32 14.04
CA LYS A 66 -10.06 -0.15 14.40
C LYS A 66 -9.16 0.26 13.23
N ALA A 67 -8.63 -0.73 12.51
CA ALA A 67 -7.91 -0.55 11.28
C ALA A 67 -8.81 0.06 10.21
N LYS A 68 -8.27 1.00 9.43
CA LYS A 68 -8.97 1.53 8.25
C LYS A 68 -8.91 0.52 7.13
N VAL A 69 -10.07 0.15 6.60
CA VAL A 69 -10.15 -0.63 5.36
C VAL A 69 -9.99 0.33 4.19
N VAL A 70 -8.99 0.08 3.36
CA VAL A 70 -8.64 0.93 2.23
C VAL A 70 -8.57 0.11 0.95
N THR A 71 -8.70 0.75 -0.20
CA THR A 71 -8.56 0.09 -1.50
C THR A 71 -7.81 0.96 -2.47
N HIS A 72 -7.29 0.36 -3.55
CA HIS A 72 -6.73 1.11 -4.66
C HIS A 72 -7.64 1.04 -5.89
N ILE A 73 -7.53 2.03 -6.75
CA ILE A 73 -8.19 2.06 -8.06
C ILE A 73 -7.26 2.70 -9.09
N GLN A 74 -7.44 2.36 -10.35
CA GLN A 74 -6.91 3.20 -11.40
C GLN A 74 -7.54 4.60 -11.31
N CYS A 75 -6.76 5.65 -11.54
CA CYS A 75 -7.22 7.04 -11.43
C CYS A 75 -8.25 7.37 -12.52
N ARG A 76 -9.51 6.98 -12.29
CA ARG A 76 -10.65 7.16 -13.19
C ARG A 76 -11.92 7.42 -12.39
N LEU A 77 -12.79 8.29 -12.89
CA LEU A 77 -14.04 8.69 -12.23
C LEU A 77 -15.01 7.52 -12.03
N ASP A 78 -15.14 6.63 -12.99
CA ASP A 78 -16.03 5.46 -12.87
C ASP A 78 -15.58 4.50 -11.77
N ALA A 79 -14.26 4.28 -11.65
CA ALA A 79 -13.70 3.49 -10.58
C ALA A 79 -13.84 4.17 -9.22
N ALA A 80 -13.65 5.48 -9.14
CA ALA A 80 -13.82 6.25 -7.90
C ALA A 80 -15.27 6.19 -7.39
N LYS A 81 -16.27 6.27 -8.27
CA LYS A 81 -17.68 6.12 -7.91
C LYS A 81 -17.95 4.77 -7.24
N VAL A 82 -17.47 3.68 -7.84
CA VAL A 82 -17.63 2.34 -7.26
C VAL A 82 -16.93 2.23 -5.92
N ALA A 83 -15.69 2.74 -5.79
CA ALA A 83 -14.93 2.67 -4.55
C ALA A 83 -15.61 3.43 -3.40
N VAL A 84 -16.11 4.65 -3.65
CA VAL A 84 -16.85 5.46 -2.66
C VAL A 84 -18.09 4.72 -2.15
N GLU A 85 -18.82 4.05 -3.05
CA GLU A 85 -20.06 3.31 -2.70
C GLU A 85 -19.82 2.10 -1.80
N THR A 86 -18.58 1.55 -1.73
CA THR A 86 -18.26 0.39 -0.87
C THR A 86 -18.14 0.74 0.61
N GLY A 87 -17.98 2.01 0.96
CA GLY A 87 -17.83 2.46 2.34
C GLY A 87 -16.42 2.29 2.91
N VAL A 88 -15.40 2.04 2.08
CA VAL A 88 -13.99 2.03 2.51
C VAL A 88 -13.56 3.39 3.06
N GLN A 89 -12.62 3.38 4.00
CA GLN A 89 -12.16 4.60 4.68
C GLN A 89 -10.97 5.28 3.99
N GLY A 90 -10.41 4.67 2.93
CA GLY A 90 -9.37 5.28 2.13
C GLY A 90 -9.33 4.72 0.71
N ILE A 91 -8.98 5.58 -0.24
CA ILE A 91 -8.87 5.25 -1.66
C ILE A 91 -7.52 5.71 -2.18
N ASP A 92 -6.75 4.78 -2.75
CA ASP A 92 -5.52 5.07 -3.47
C ASP A 92 -5.78 5.17 -4.97
N LEU A 93 -5.32 6.26 -5.55
CA LEU A 93 -5.38 6.55 -6.97
C LEU A 93 -4.07 6.15 -7.64
N LEU A 94 -4.06 5.08 -8.42
CA LEU A 94 -2.88 4.60 -9.12
C LEU A 94 -2.72 5.26 -10.49
N PHE A 95 -1.51 5.71 -10.78
CA PHE A 95 -1.13 6.23 -12.07
C PHE A 95 0.29 5.84 -12.47
N GLY A 96 0.48 5.31 -13.67
CA GLY A 96 1.79 4.97 -14.21
C GLY A 96 2.55 6.19 -14.69
N THR A 97 3.65 6.55 -14.02
CA THR A 97 4.49 7.72 -14.35
C THR A 97 5.70 7.39 -15.20
N SER A 98 6.14 6.13 -15.27
CA SER A 98 7.25 5.74 -16.10
C SER A 98 6.96 5.91 -17.60
N LYS A 99 8.02 6.11 -18.40
CA LYS A 99 7.88 6.23 -19.86
C LYS A 99 7.20 5.02 -20.49
N TYR A 100 7.35 3.84 -19.90
CA TYR A 100 6.74 2.60 -20.36
C TYR A 100 5.22 2.61 -20.15
N LEU A 101 4.77 2.96 -18.95
CA LEU A 101 3.34 3.02 -18.62
C LEU A 101 2.65 4.20 -19.28
N ARG A 102 3.31 5.37 -19.36
CA ARG A 102 2.78 6.52 -20.10
C ARG A 102 2.56 6.19 -21.58
N ALA A 103 3.52 5.52 -22.22
CA ALA A 103 3.38 5.09 -23.61
C ALA A 103 2.25 4.06 -23.79
N ALA A 104 2.11 3.10 -22.88
CA ALA A 104 1.05 2.09 -22.92
C ALA A 104 -0.35 2.70 -22.76
N HIS A 105 -0.48 3.74 -21.93
CA HIS A 105 -1.75 4.39 -21.64
C HIS A 105 -2.04 5.65 -22.49
N GLY A 106 -1.09 6.06 -23.34
CA GLY A 106 -1.24 7.25 -24.19
C GLY A 106 -1.40 8.57 -23.41
N ARG A 107 -0.69 8.71 -22.27
CA ARG A 107 -0.78 9.88 -21.39
C ARG A 107 0.56 10.56 -21.21
N ASP A 108 0.55 11.88 -21.17
CA ASP A 108 1.66 12.71 -20.75
C ASP A 108 1.47 13.22 -19.31
N ILE A 109 2.48 13.85 -18.74
CA ILE A 109 2.45 14.34 -17.36
C ILE A 109 1.35 15.38 -17.12
N PRO A 110 1.13 16.40 -17.97
CA PRO A 110 0.03 17.33 -17.79
C PRO A 110 -1.34 16.65 -17.73
N ARG A 111 -1.57 15.66 -18.58
CA ARG A 111 -2.82 14.91 -18.61
C ARG A 111 -3.02 14.05 -17.35
N ILE A 112 -1.96 13.42 -16.86
CA ILE A 112 -1.97 12.68 -15.59
C ILE A 112 -2.38 13.61 -14.44
N ILE A 113 -1.80 14.80 -14.36
CA ILE A 113 -2.12 15.78 -13.31
C ILE A 113 -3.57 16.25 -13.39
N GLU A 114 -4.07 16.51 -14.59
CA GLU A 114 -5.45 16.94 -14.82
C GLU A 114 -6.44 15.86 -14.36
N GLU A 115 -6.28 14.63 -14.86
CA GLU A 115 -7.12 13.48 -14.51
C GLU A 115 -7.07 13.17 -13.00
N ALA A 116 -5.89 13.23 -12.38
CA ALA A 116 -5.74 13.03 -10.95
C ALA A 116 -6.55 14.06 -10.14
N LYS A 117 -6.42 15.35 -10.46
CA LYS A 117 -7.15 16.41 -9.78
C LYS A 117 -8.67 16.29 -9.93
N GLU A 118 -9.15 15.90 -11.10
CA GLU A 118 -10.57 15.65 -11.36
C GLU A 118 -11.12 14.55 -10.45
N VAL A 119 -10.42 13.40 -10.40
CA VAL A 119 -10.85 12.24 -9.58
C VAL A 119 -10.74 12.56 -8.08
N ILE A 120 -9.68 13.24 -7.65
CA ILE A 120 -9.52 13.67 -6.25
C ILE A 120 -10.66 14.61 -5.84
N ALA A 121 -10.99 15.60 -6.68
CA ALA A 121 -12.07 16.54 -6.42
C ALA A 121 -13.42 15.83 -6.25
N TYR A 122 -13.70 14.86 -7.11
CA TYR A 122 -14.90 14.03 -7.00
C TYR A 122 -14.96 13.28 -5.64
N ILE A 123 -13.87 12.60 -5.24
CA ILE A 123 -13.85 11.86 -3.97
C ILE A 123 -14.04 12.80 -2.78
N ARG A 124 -13.36 13.95 -2.78
CA ARG A 124 -13.48 14.96 -1.72
C ARG A 124 -14.89 15.52 -1.58
N GLU A 125 -15.62 15.68 -2.70
CA GLU A 125 -17.02 16.13 -2.71
C GLU A 125 -17.98 15.00 -2.26
N ALA A 126 -17.86 13.82 -2.86
CA ALA A 126 -18.78 12.71 -2.64
C ALA A 126 -18.59 12.03 -1.27
N ALA A 127 -17.35 11.98 -0.76
CA ALA A 127 -16.99 11.29 0.47
C ALA A 127 -15.87 12.04 1.24
N PRO A 128 -16.15 13.22 1.83
CA PRO A 128 -15.13 14.08 2.44
C PRO A 128 -14.39 13.45 3.64
N HIS A 129 -14.91 12.37 4.19
CA HIS A 129 -14.31 11.61 5.28
C HIS A 129 -13.32 10.53 4.83
N VAL A 130 -13.30 10.23 3.54
CA VAL A 130 -12.41 9.20 2.98
C VAL A 130 -11.00 9.77 2.81
N GLU A 131 -10.00 9.01 3.25
CA GLU A 131 -8.59 9.33 3.04
C GLU A 131 -8.24 9.14 1.56
N VAL A 132 -7.65 10.15 0.95
CA VAL A 132 -7.22 10.09 -0.45
C VAL A 132 -5.71 9.94 -0.53
N ARG A 133 -5.27 8.86 -1.16
CA ARG A 133 -3.88 8.57 -1.48
C ARG A 133 -3.68 8.69 -3.00
N PHE A 134 -2.53 9.14 -3.43
CA PHE A 134 -2.10 9.12 -4.83
C PHE A 134 -0.76 8.40 -4.94
N SER A 135 -0.72 7.32 -5.67
CA SER A 135 0.48 6.50 -5.85
C SER A 135 0.94 6.46 -7.31
N ALA A 136 2.22 6.71 -7.50
CA ALA A 136 2.86 6.53 -8.79
C ALA A 136 3.31 5.08 -8.94
N GLU A 137 2.75 4.37 -9.92
CA GLU A 137 3.25 3.06 -10.33
C GLU A 137 4.59 3.21 -11.04
N ASP A 138 5.46 2.21 -10.85
CA ASP A 138 6.76 2.14 -11.51
C ASP A 138 7.66 3.36 -11.21
N THR A 139 7.59 3.82 -9.96
CA THR A 139 8.25 5.01 -9.44
C THR A 139 9.75 5.01 -9.75
N PHE A 140 10.44 3.89 -9.51
CA PHE A 140 11.90 3.80 -9.62
C PHE A 140 12.43 3.64 -11.05
N ARG A 141 11.53 3.58 -12.05
CA ARG A 141 11.88 3.67 -13.48
C ARG A 141 11.26 4.90 -14.16
N SER A 142 10.65 5.78 -13.36
CA SER A 142 10.14 7.07 -13.82
C SER A 142 11.26 8.11 -13.88
N GLU A 143 11.11 9.08 -14.78
CA GLU A 143 11.99 10.25 -14.79
C GLU A 143 11.70 11.10 -13.54
N GLU A 144 12.71 11.36 -12.71
CA GLU A 144 12.55 12.01 -11.41
C GLU A 144 11.83 13.36 -11.50
N GLN A 145 12.16 14.18 -12.49
CA GLN A 145 11.53 15.50 -12.69
C GLN A 145 10.03 15.38 -12.96
N ASP A 146 9.63 14.41 -13.80
CA ASP A 146 8.24 14.13 -14.13
C ASP A 146 7.46 13.66 -12.89
N LEU A 147 8.05 12.74 -12.14
CA LEU A 147 7.48 12.21 -10.91
C LEU A 147 7.26 13.30 -9.86
N LEU A 148 8.30 14.12 -9.61
CA LEU A 148 8.21 15.21 -8.63
C LEU A 148 7.20 16.26 -9.03
N ALA A 149 7.07 16.57 -10.33
CA ALA A 149 6.04 17.50 -10.84
C ALA A 149 4.61 17.00 -10.57
N VAL A 150 4.37 15.69 -10.73
CA VAL A 150 3.07 15.08 -10.40
C VAL A 150 2.79 15.18 -8.91
N TYR A 151 3.73 14.79 -8.05
CA TYR A 151 3.54 14.84 -6.60
C TYR A 151 3.34 16.27 -6.10
N GLU A 152 4.10 17.26 -6.61
CA GLU A 152 3.91 18.67 -6.26
C GLU A 152 2.50 19.15 -6.61
N ALA A 153 2.00 18.75 -7.79
CA ALA A 153 0.70 19.17 -8.28
C ALA A 153 -0.48 18.56 -7.51
N VAL A 154 -0.34 17.32 -6.97
CA VAL A 154 -1.42 16.62 -6.24
C VAL A 154 -1.34 16.80 -4.72
N ALA A 155 -0.15 17.07 -4.17
CA ALA A 155 0.08 17.17 -2.73
C ALA A 155 -0.92 18.08 -1.97
N PRO A 156 -1.38 19.22 -2.49
CA PRO A 156 -2.35 20.06 -1.79
C PRO A 156 -3.72 19.41 -1.57
N TYR A 157 -4.03 18.34 -2.31
CA TYR A 157 -5.37 17.76 -2.39
C TYR A 157 -5.47 16.34 -1.80
N VAL A 158 -4.34 15.72 -1.45
CA VAL A 158 -4.28 14.35 -0.94
C VAL A 158 -3.78 14.31 0.51
N ASP A 159 -4.11 13.23 1.22
CA ASP A 159 -3.60 12.98 2.57
C ASP A 159 -2.23 12.30 2.52
N ARG A 160 -1.99 11.51 1.46
CA ARG A 160 -0.78 10.70 1.31
C ARG A 160 -0.38 10.54 -0.15
N VAL A 161 0.93 10.43 -0.40
CA VAL A 161 1.49 10.00 -1.68
C VAL A 161 2.22 8.67 -1.50
N GLY A 162 2.11 7.79 -2.50
CA GLY A 162 2.73 6.47 -2.49
C GLY A 162 3.84 6.36 -3.53
N LEU A 163 4.95 5.72 -3.16
CA LEU A 163 6.05 5.34 -4.04
C LEU A 163 6.06 3.83 -4.20
N ALA A 164 5.87 3.35 -5.43
CA ALA A 164 5.84 1.92 -5.71
C ALA A 164 7.09 1.45 -6.47
N ASP A 165 7.87 0.57 -5.86
CA ASP A 165 8.86 -0.24 -6.56
C ASP A 165 8.17 -1.45 -7.19
N THR A 166 7.40 -1.18 -8.24
CA THR A 166 6.48 -2.12 -8.89
C THR A 166 7.17 -3.38 -9.41
N VAL A 167 8.42 -3.28 -9.79
CA VAL A 167 9.19 -4.40 -10.36
C VAL A 167 10.37 -4.84 -9.49
N GLY A 168 10.46 -4.36 -8.26
CA GLY A 168 11.45 -4.78 -7.28
C GLY A 168 12.91 -4.52 -7.66
N VAL A 169 13.17 -3.39 -8.35
CA VAL A 169 14.52 -3.05 -8.87
C VAL A 169 15.26 -2.00 -8.05
N ALA A 170 14.57 -1.34 -7.14
CA ALA A 170 15.15 -0.28 -6.34
C ALA A 170 16.21 -0.82 -5.36
N THR A 171 17.30 -0.10 -5.24
CA THR A 171 18.27 -0.31 -4.16
C THR A 171 17.90 0.55 -2.93
N PRO A 172 18.32 0.15 -1.71
CA PRO A 172 18.03 0.93 -0.50
C PRO A 172 18.49 2.39 -0.60
N ARG A 173 19.63 2.64 -1.21
CA ARG A 173 20.15 3.99 -1.43
C ARG A 173 19.28 4.84 -2.36
N GLN A 174 18.76 4.23 -3.43
CA GLN A 174 17.81 4.92 -4.33
C GLN A 174 16.51 5.25 -3.63
N VAL A 175 15.97 4.30 -2.83
CA VAL A 175 14.77 4.54 -2.03
C VAL A 175 14.98 5.71 -1.07
N TYR A 176 16.06 5.69 -0.30
CA TYR A 176 16.38 6.80 0.61
C TYR A 176 16.44 8.14 -0.11
N ALA A 177 17.19 8.22 -1.21
CA ALA A 177 17.36 9.46 -1.97
C ALA A 177 16.02 9.99 -2.50
N LEU A 178 15.23 9.13 -3.17
CA LEU A 178 13.97 9.54 -3.78
C LEU A 178 12.91 9.95 -2.73
N VAL A 179 12.77 9.19 -1.64
CA VAL A 179 11.84 9.57 -0.55
C VAL A 179 12.21 10.93 0.05
N ARG A 180 13.50 11.24 0.18
CA ARG A 180 13.96 12.56 0.63
C ARG A 180 13.52 13.68 -0.30
N GLU A 181 13.67 13.49 -1.62
CA GLU A 181 13.24 14.48 -2.61
C GLU A 181 11.71 14.62 -2.63
N VAL A 182 10.97 13.52 -2.60
CA VAL A 182 9.49 13.57 -2.51
C VAL A 182 9.06 14.30 -1.24
N ARG A 183 9.67 14.02 -0.07
CA ARG A 183 9.38 14.73 1.19
C ARG A 183 9.63 16.23 1.06
N ARG A 184 10.67 16.64 0.36
CA ARG A 184 10.97 18.08 0.13
C ARG A 184 9.87 18.75 -0.69
N VAL A 185 9.34 18.04 -1.69
CA VAL A 185 8.32 18.59 -2.61
C VAL A 185 6.93 18.61 -1.97
N VAL A 186 6.50 17.49 -1.36
CA VAL A 186 5.13 17.40 -0.79
C VAL A 186 5.00 18.09 0.57
N GLY A 187 6.13 18.40 1.23
CA GLY A 187 6.15 19.08 2.54
C GLY A 187 5.75 18.17 3.71
N PRO A 188 5.71 18.70 4.92
CA PRO A 188 5.58 17.90 6.15
C PRO A 188 4.15 17.43 6.44
N ARG A 189 3.14 17.99 5.78
CA ARG A 189 1.73 17.70 6.06
C ARG A 189 1.19 16.50 5.30
N VAL A 190 1.79 16.14 4.18
CA VAL A 190 1.39 14.99 3.36
C VAL A 190 2.16 13.77 3.82
N ASP A 191 1.48 12.69 4.12
CA ASP A 191 2.12 11.42 4.44
C ASP A 191 2.79 10.79 3.20
N ILE A 192 3.81 9.99 3.41
CA ILE A 192 4.49 9.25 2.34
C ILE A 192 4.42 7.77 2.65
N GLU A 193 4.04 6.99 1.67
CA GLU A 193 3.98 5.54 1.71
C GLU A 193 5.01 4.92 0.78
N PHE A 194 5.55 3.80 1.18
CA PHE A 194 6.44 2.98 0.37
C PHE A 194 5.86 1.58 0.19
N HIS A 195 5.69 1.19 -1.06
CA HIS A 195 5.35 -0.16 -1.51
C HIS A 195 6.53 -0.74 -2.28
N GLY A 196 7.05 -1.90 -1.88
CA GLY A 196 8.24 -2.45 -2.51
C GLY A 196 8.19 -3.95 -2.74
N HIS A 197 8.28 -4.37 -4.03
CA HIS A 197 8.41 -5.77 -4.41
C HIS A 197 9.79 -6.34 -4.06
N ASN A 198 9.84 -7.66 -3.86
CA ASN A 198 11.02 -8.37 -3.35
C ASN A 198 11.79 -9.15 -4.43
N ASP A 199 11.66 -8.75 -5.69
CA ASP A 199 12.29 -9.47 -6.83
C ASP A 199 13.81 -9.59 -6.70
N THR A 200 14.45 -8.57 -6.13
CA THR A 200 15.91 -8.54 -5.91
C THR A 200 16.31 -8.84 -4.45
N GLY A 201 15.36 -9.20 -3.59
CA GLY A 201 15.63 -9.51 -2.17
C GLY A 201 15.86 -8.28 -1.29
N CYS A 202 15.51 -7.07 -1.74
CA CYS A 202 15.78 -5.83 -1.04
C CYS A 202 14.55 -5.24 -0.30
N ALA A 203 13.38 -5.87 -0.35
CA ALA A 203 12.12 -5.26 0.12
C ALA A 203 12.19 -4.75 1.58
N ILE A 204 12.70 -5.56 2.53
CA ILE A 204 12.84 -5.15 3.93
C ILE A 204 13.82 -3.97 4.08
N ALA A 205 14.96 -4.03 3.39
CA ALA A 205 15.95 -2.97 3.45
C ALA A 205 15.43 -1.68 2.82
N ASN A 206 14.70 -1.78 1.70
CA ASN A 206 14.06 -0.67 1.03
C ASN A 206 12.98 -0.02 1.92
N ALA A 207 12.12 -0.83 2.55
CA ALA A 207 11.10 -0.35 3.48
C ALA A 207 11.71 0.39 4.68
N TYR A 208 12.78 -0.15 5.24
CA TYR A 208 13.53 0.51 6.32
C TYR A 208 14.10 1.85 5.86
N GLU A 209 14.79 1.90 4.72
CA GLU A 209 15.39 3.13 4.20
C GLU A 209 14.32 4.18 3.83
N ALA A 210 13.14 3.75 3.39
CA ALA A 210 12.02 4.66 3.18
C ALA A 210 11.61 5.36 4.48
N ILE A 211 11.49 4.62 5.60
CA ILE A 211 11.17 5.21 6.93
C ILE A 211 12.28 6.15 7.40
N GLU A 212 13.56 5.77 7.27
CA GLU A 212 14.70 6.61 7.61
C GLU A 212 14.70 7.92 6.81
N ALA A 213 14.33 7.86 5.54
CA ALA A 213 14.25 9.01 4.64
C ALA A 213 13.05 9.94 4.92
N GLY A 214 12.05 9.46 5.65
CA GLY A 214 10.87 10.27 6.03
C GLY A 214 9.54 9.76 5.51
N ALA A 215 9.47 8.52 5.01
CA ALA A 215 8.18 7.85 4.80
C ALA A 215 7.49 7.63 6.16
N THR A 216 6.18 7.59 6.14
CA THR A 216 5.32 7.44 7.32
C THR A 216 4.53 6.13 7.31
N HIS A 217 4.45 5.50 6.15
CA HIS A 217 3.72 4.24 5.93
C HIS A 217 4.54 3.28 5.09
N VAL A 218 4.38 1.99 5.37
CA VAL A 218 4.99 0.89 4.60
C VAL A 218 3.94 -0.17 4.32
N ASP A 219 3.91 -0.65 3.09
CA ASP A 219 3.08 -1.79 2.71
C ASP A 219 3.79 -3.10 3.06
N THR A 220 3.03 -4.01 3.67
CA THR A 220 3.48 -5.35 4.00
C THR A 220 2.44 -6.39 3.61
N THR A 221 2.85 -7.64 3.54
CA THR A 221 1.91 -8.78 3.57
C THR A 221 2.38 -9.81 4.58
N ILE A 222 1.43 -10.57 5.14
CA ILE A 222 1.76 -11.74 5.95
C ILE A 222 2.55 -12.70 5.06
N LEU A 223 3.68 -13.23 5.56
CA LEU A 223 4.64 -14.07 4.82
C LEU A 223 5.31 -13.39 3.61
N GLY A 224 5.06 -12.12 3.34
CA GLY A 224 5.55 -11.44 2.16
C GLY A 224 4.93 -11.91 0.85
N ILE A 225 3.78 -12.61 0.87
CA ILE A 225 3.11 -13.09 -0.35
C ILE A 225 2.66 -11.95 -1.25
N GLY A 226 2.65 -12.19 -2.54
CA GLY A 226 2.25 -11.22 -3.55
C GLY A 226 2.64 -11.66 -4.95
N GLU A 227 2.55 -10.75 -5.89
CA GLU A 227 2.95 -11.01 -7.28
C GLU A 227 4.45 -11.35 -7.35
N ARG A 228 4.82 -12.33 -8.17
CA ARG A 228 6.20 -12.82 -8.40
C ARG A 228 6.88 -13.26 -7.09
N ASN A 229 7.83 -12.47 -6.56
CA ASN A 229 8.54 -12.74 -5.30
C ASN A 229 7.91 -12.03 -4.08
N GLY A 230 6.68 -11.52 -4.23
CA GLY A 230 5.95 -10.82 -3.20
C GLY A 230 6.49 -9.44 -2.86
N ILE A 231 6.11 -8.94 -1.70
CA ILE A 231 6.51 -7.63 -1.19
C ILE A 231 7.18 -7.73 0.18
N THR A 232 7.35 -6.62 0.87
CA THR A 232 7.92 -6.56 2.22
C THR A 232 7.14 -7.48 3.17
N PRO A 233 7.75 -8.54 3.74
CA PRO A 233 7.08 -9.42 4.69
C PRO A 233 6.86 -8.71 6.02
N LEU A 234 5.64 -8.82 6.59
CA LEU A 234 5.25 -8.20 7.85
C LEU A 234 6.21 -8.57 8.99
N GLY A 235 6.48 -9.86 9.19
CA GLY A 235 7.38 -10.33 10.24
C GLY A 235 8.81 -9.82 10.09
N GLY A 236 9.35 -9.88 8.87
CA GLY A 236 10.70 -9.41 8.57
C GLY A 236 10.87 -7.91 8.76
N PHE A 237 9.89 -7.10 8.34
CA PHE A 237 9.90 -5.65 8.58
C PHE A 237 9.82 -5.32 10.08
N LEU A 238 8.91 -5.96 10.82
CA LEU A 238 8.79 -5.76 12.26
C LEU A 238 10.06 -6.20 13.00
N ALA A 239 10.69 -7.31 12.61
CA ALA A 239 11.95 -7.75 13.18
C ALA A 239 13.05 -6.69 12.98
N ARG A 240 13.15 -6.12 11.78
CA ARG A 240 14.07 -5.01 11.48
C ARG A 240 13.78 -3.78 12.34
N MET A 241 12.53 -3.37 12.42
CA MET A 241 12.15 -2.17 13.18
C MET A 241 12.29 -2.37 14.69
N TYR A 242 12.09 -3.59 15.19
CA TYR A 242 12.29 -3.94 16.57
C TYR A 242 13.73 -3.75 17.05
N THR A 243 14.71 -3.98 16.20
CA THR A 243 16.13 -3.73 16.57
C THR A 243 16.44 -2.25 16.81
N LEU A 244 15.60 -1.35 16.33
CA LEU A 244 15.80 0.10 16.39
C LEU A 244 14.86 0.79 17.38
N GLN A 245 13.62 0.33 17.43
CA GLN A 245 12.55 0.94 18.23
C GLN A 245 11.74 -0.12 19.00
N PRO A 246 12.38 -0.95 19.87
CA PRO A 246 11.70 -2.08 20.50
C PRO A 246 10.45 -1.66 21.29
N GLU A 247 10.52 -0.55 22.03
CA GLU A 247 9.39 -0.07 22.84
C GLU A 247 8.22 0.42 21.98
N TYR A 248 8.51 1.05 20.84
CA TYR A 248 7.48 1.49 19.92
C TYR A 248 6.75 0.28 19.31
N VAL A 249 7.51 -0.71 18.83
CA VAL A 249 6.96 -1.92 18.21
C VAL A 249 6.13 -2.72 19.21
N ARG A 250 6.63 -2.97 20.43
CA ARG A 250 5.91 -3.70 21.49
C ARG A 250 4.62 -3.01 21.93
N ARG A 251 4.64 -1.68 22.00
CA ARG A 251 3.46 -0.94 22.40
C ARG A 251 2.34 -0.99 21.38
N LYS A 252 2.72 -1.14 20.11
CA LYS A 252 1.82 -0.97 18.97
C LYS A 252 1.28 -2.29 18.43
N TYR A 253 2.12 -3.32 18.39
CA TYR A 253 1.80 -4.60 17.78
C TYR A 253 1.90 -5.75 18.78
N LYS A 254 0.91 -6.66 18.74
CA LYS A 254 0.88 -7.88 19.56
C LYS A 254 1.77 -8.95 18.92
N LEU A 255 3.09 -8.83 19.11
CA LEU A 255 4.08 -9.67 18.43
C LEU A 255 3.91 -11.18 18.69
N GLU A 256 3.31 -11.55 19.82
CA GLU A 256 2.97 -12.94 20.14
C GLU A 256 1.96 -13.58 19.17
N MET A 257 1.19 -12.78 18.45
CA MET A 257 0.23 -13.25 17.43
C MET A 257 0.89 -13.54 16.08
N LEU A 258 2.10 -13.02 15.82
CA LEU A 258 2.74 -13.10 14.50
C LEU A 258 2.87 -14.55 13.99
N PRO A 259 3.33 -15.54 14.82
CA PRO A 259 3.40 -16.92 14.35
C PRO A 259 2.05 -17.54 13.99
N GLU A 260 0.95 -17.07 14.59
CA GLU A 260 -0.39 -17.55 14.24
C GLU A 260 -0.91 -16.93 12.97
N LEU A 261 -0.65 -15.62 12.74
CA LEU A 261 -0.93 -14.95 11.47
C LEU A 261 -0.24 -15.68 10.32
N ASP A 262 1.05 -15.98 10.48
CA ASP A 262 1.82 -16.69 9.46
C ASP A 262 1.24 -18.09 9.19
N ARG A 263 0.94 -18.87 10.25
CA ARG A 263 0.33 -20.19 10.11
C ARG A 263 -1.06 -20.14 9.47
N MET A 264 -1.86 -19.14 9.81
CA MET A 264 -3.20 -18.96 9.25
C MET A 264 -3.12 -18.75 7.73
N VAL A 265 -2.33 -17.78 7.27
CA VAL A 265 -2.19 -17.50 5.84
C VAL A 265 -1.51 -18.65 5.11
N ALA A 266 -0.45 -19.25 5.68
CA ALA A 266 0.22 -20.40 5.10
C ALA A 266 -0.74 -21.58 4.84
N ARG A 267 -1.66 -21.88 5.79
CA ARG A 267 -2.71 -22.89 5.60
C ARG A 267 -3.68 -22.52 4.48
N MET A 268 -4.13 -21.25 4.43
CA MET A 268 -5.09 -20.79 3.42
C MET A 268 -4.53 -20.84 2.01
N VAL A 269 -3.24 -20.53 1.83
CA VAL A 269 -2.59 -20.56 0.51
C VAL A 269 -1.87 -21.90 0.22
N GLY A 270 -1.85 -22.84 1.16
CA GLY A 270 -1.27 -24.16 0.97
C GLY A 270 0.26 -24.16 0.79
N VAL A 271 0.98 -23.38 1.59
CA VAL A 271 2.44 -23.32 1.60
C VAL A 271 3.02 -23.68 2.97
N GLU A 272 4.26 -24.13 2.97
CA GLU A 272 5.06 -24.24 4.21
C GLU A 272 5.69 -22.89 4.53
N ILE A 273 5.75 -22.55 5.82
CA ILE A 273 6.42 -21.31 6.26
C ILE A 273 7.94 -21.52 6.07
N PRO A 274 8.63 -20.64 5.35
CA PRO A 274 10.08 -20.71 5.22
C PRO A 274 10.77 -20.66 6.59
N PHE A 275 11.82 -21.45 6.79
CA PHE A 275 12.52 -21.51 8.09
C PHE A 275 13.19 -20.18 8.48
N ASN A 276 13.39 -19.30 7.54
CA ASN A 276 14.03 -18.00 7.70
C ASN A 276 13.04 -16.81 7.67
N ASN A 277 11.76 -17.11 7.87
CA ASN A 277 10.72 -16.08 7.88
C ASN A 277 10.53 -15.49 9.29
#